data_9721c0c4d00d2f04eeb5528d8df29086
#
_entry.id   9721c0c4d00d2f04eeb5528d8df29086
#
_cell.length_a   1.000
_cell.length_b   1.000
_cell.length_c   1.000
_cell.angle_alpha   90.00
_cell.angle_beta   90.00
_cell.angle_gamma   90.00
#
_symmetry.space_group_name_H-M   'P 1'
#
loop_
_entity.id
_entity.type
_entity.pdbx_description
1 polymer ?
#
loop_
_entity_poly.entity_id
_entity_poly.type
_entity_poly.pdbx_seq_one_letter_code
_entity_poly.pdbx_strand_id
1 'polypeptide(L)'
;MSDRTKAVPGEPAEDGSGGPGRDAPPSPVSPWERAVAALGVALVLCVIGYMVHYALNVRTALPEVTVERVSTHAVHGGYVVRFRARNHGGATAASLQVEGELRQGSSVVETSGATLDYVPSFSERRGGLFFRADPDRHELRLVPKSYTDP
;
A
#
# COMPACT_ATOMS: atom_id res chain seq x y z
N MET A 1 4.11 68.42 -81.47
CA MET A 1 5.04 67.36 -81.88
C MET A 1 4.92 66.25 -80.84
N SER A 2 4.14 65.30 -81.22
CA SER A 2 4.33 63.87 -81.13
C SER A 2 4.71 63.44 -79.68
N ASP A 3 4.18 62.49 -79.10
CA ASP A 3 3.27 61.43 -79.48
C ASP A 3 3.33 60.34 -78.35
N ARG A 4 2.36 59.58 -78.30
CA ARG A 4 2.25 58.23 -77.79
C ARG A 4 1.93 57.98 -76.31
N THR A 5 0.65 57.93 -76.15
CA THR A 5 -0.10 57.00 -75.32
C THR A 5 0.47 55.59 -75.32
N LYS A 6 0.76 55.01 -74.15
CA LYS A 6 0.92 53.57 -74.08
C LYS A 6 0.01 53.07 -72.98
N ALA A 7 -0.95 52.31 -73.41
CA ALA A 7 -1.93 51.57 -72.59
C ALA A 7 -1.22 50.59 -71.70
N VAL A 8 -1.65 50.49 -70.44
CA VAL A 8 -1.33 49.45 -69.47
C VAL A 8 -2.37 48.37 -69.64
N PRO A 9 -1.97 47.10 -69.85
CA PRO A 9 -2.93 45.98 -69.85
C PRO A 9 -3.39 45.62 -68.44
N GLY A 10 -4.63 45.20 -68.39
CA GLY A 10 -5.35 44.90 -67.18
C GLY A 10 -4.76 43.82 -66.29
N GLU A 11 -4.92 44.05 -65.03
CA GLU A 11 -4.75 43.05 -63.98
C GLU A 11 -5.88 41.99 -64.08
N PRO A 12 -5.55 40.71 -64.05
CA PRO A 12 -6.61 39.69 -63.94
C PRO A 12 -7.12 39.65 -62.47
N ALA A 13 -8.42 39.77 -62.34
CA ALA A 13 -9.14 39.57 -61.07
C ALA A 13 -8.84 38.14 -60.55
N GLU A 14 -8.22 38.09 -59.35
CA GLU A 14 -8.16 36.83 -58.60
C GLU A 14 -9.54 36.55 -58.04
N ASP A 15 -10.18 35.61 -58.70
CA ASP A 15 -11.42 34.98 -58.24
C ASP A 15 -11.11 34.07 -57.04
N GLY A 16 -11.17 34.63 -55.83
CA GLY A 16 -10.98 33.94 -54.54
C GLY A 16 -12.19 33.07 -54.20
N SER A 17 -12.42 32.05 -54.99
CA SER A 17 -13.36 30.98 -54.62
C SER A 17 -12.68 29.99 -53.64
N GLY A 18 -12.60 30.42 -52.34
CA GLY A 18 -12.35 29.54 -51.23
C GLY A 18 -13.57 28.67 -50.97
N GLY A 19 -13.72 27.58 -51.69
CA GLY A 19 -14.74 26.57 -51.38
C GLY A 19 -14.49 25.97 -49.99
N PRO A 20 -15.55 25.72 -49.21
CA PRO A 20 -15.42 25.04 -47.91
C PRO A 20 -14.73 23.70 -48.13
N GLY A 21 -13.65 23.49 -47.36
CA GLY A 21 -12.91 22.23 -47.38
C GLY A 21 -13.91 21.08 -47.22
N ARG A 22 -14.04 20.26 -48.24
CA ARG A 22 -14.74 19.00 -48.17
C ARG A 22 -13.96 18.16 -47.15
N ASP A 23 -14.53 17.98 -45.95
CA ASP A 23 -14.02 16.99 -45.01
C ASP A 23 -13.98 15.64 -45.75
N ALA A 24 -12.77 15.20 -46.04
CA ALA A 24 -12.56 13.89 -46.61
C ALA A 24 -13.15 12.84 -45.65
N PRO A 25 -13.92 11.89 -46.13
CA PRO A 25 -14.43 10.85 -45.28
C PRO A 25 -13.30 10.16 -44.56
N PRO A 26 -13.46 9.86 -43.24
CA PRO A 26 -12.40 9.22 -42.47
C PRO A 26 -11.96 7.92 -43.16
N SER A 27 -10.67 7.80 -43.40
CA SER A 27 -10.08 6.61 -44.02
C SER A 27 -10.45 5.37 -43.23
N PRO A 28 -10.80 4.25 -43.84
CA PRO A 28 -11.11 3.03 -43.13
C PRO A 28 -9.88 2.59 -42.31
N VAL A 29 -10.06 2.47 -40.98
CA VAL A 29 -8.98 2.09 -40.04
C VAL A 29 -8.41 0.73 -40.45
N SER A 30 -7.11 0.68 -40.64
CA SER A 30 -6.39 -0.54 -41.03
C SER A 30 -6.65 -1.69 -40.04
N PRO A 31 -6.78 -2.94 -40.49
CA PRO A 31 -6.95 -4.09 -39.59
C PRO A 31 -5.79 -4.21 -38.61
N TRP A 32 -4.60 -3.79 -38.94
CA TRP A 32 -3.44 -3.72 -38.06
C TRP A 32 -3.63 -2.71 -36.92
N GLU A 33 -4.17 -1.57 -37.22
CA GLU A 33 -4.45 -0.51 -36.25
C GLU A 33 -5.50 -0.95 -35.23
N ARG A 34 -6.51 -1.69 -35.69
CA ARG A 34 -7.50 -2.32 -34.81
C ARG A 34 -6.86 -3.39 -33.91
N ALA A 35 -5.94 -4.19 -34.45
CA ALA A 35 -5.23 -5.21 -33.67
C ALA A 35 -4.36 -4.59 -32.57
N VAL A 36 -3.63 -3.51 -32.88
CA VAL A 36 -2.81 -2.79 -31.91
C VAL A 36 -3.68 -2.12 -30.85
N ALA A 37 -4.78 -1.50 -31.23
CA ALA A 37 -5.72 -0.89 -30.29
C ALA A 37 -6.36 -1.94 -29.36
N ALA A 38 -6.76 -3.10 -29.90
CA ALA A 38 -7.31 -4.19 -29.11
C ALA A 38 -6.28 -4.75 -28.09
N LEU A 39 -5.02 -4.89 -28.52
CA LEU A 39 -3.95 -5.30 -27.63
C LEU A 39 -3.72 -4.29 -26.51
N GLY A 40 -3.74 -2.99 -26.82
CA GLY A 40 -3.61 -1.92 -25.83
C GLY A 40 -4.74 -1.97 -24.79
N VAL A 41 -5.97 -2.12 -25.24
CA VAL A 41 -7.13 -2.26 -24.34
C VAL A 41 -7.00 -3.52 -23.46
N ALA A 42 -6.61 -4.65 -24.04
CA ALA A 42 -6.42 -5.88 -23.29
C ALA A 42 -5.36 -5.75 -22.19
N LEU A 43 -4.25 -5.09 -22.46
CA LEU A 43 -3.19 -4.82 -21.48
C LEU A 43 -3.70 -3.92 -20.35
N VAL A 44 -4.41 -2.85 -20.68
CA VAL A 44 -4.99 -1.94 -19.67
C VAL A 44 -5.99 -2.68 -18.77
N LEU A 45 -6.87 -3.47 -19.36
CA LEU A 45 -7.84 -4.27 -18.60
C LEU A 45 -7.15 -5.32 -17.71
N CYS A 46 -6.07 -5.92 -18.17
CA CYS A 46 -5.26 -6.86 -17.39
C CYS A 46 -4.63 -6.18 -16.17
N VAL A 47 -4.05 -4.99 -16.36
CA VAL A 47 -3.45 -4.21 -15.26
C VAL A 47 -4.52 -3.77 -14.26
N ILE A 48 -5.65 -3.27 -14.74
CA ILE A 48 -6.77 -2.86 -13.85
C ILE A 48 -7.30 -4.08 -13.09
N GLY A 49 -7.52 -5.21 -13.77
CA GLY A 49 -7.97 -6.46 -13.14
C GLY A 49 -6.99 -6.95 -12.07
N TYR A 50 -5.71 -6.88 -12.35
CA TYR A 50 -4.66 -7.21 -11.37
C TYR A 50 -4.68 -6.26 -10.17
N MET A 51 -4.79 -4.96 -10.39
CA MET A 51 -4.85 -3.96 -9.30
C MET A 51 -6.10 -4.14 -8.43
N VAL A 52 -7.26 -4.41 -9.04
CA VAL A 52 -8.50 -4.69 -8.31
C VAL A 52 -8.38 -5.98 -7.51
N HIS A 53 -7.87 -7.04 -8.12
CA HIS A 53 -7.62 -8.30 -7.44
C HIS A 53 -6.70 -8.12 -6.23
N TYR A 54 -5.58 -7.41 -6.42
CA TYR A 54 -4.64 -7.10 -5.34
C TYR A 54 -5.32 -6.28 -4.23
N ALA A 55 -6.05 -5.22 -4.58
CA ALA A 55 -6.72 -4.36 -3.61
C ALA A 55 -7.79 -5.11 -2.80
N LEU A 56 -8.55 -6.01 -3.42
CA LEU A 56 -9.57 -6.80 -2.72
C LEU A 56 -8.95 -7.85 -1.78
N ASN A 57 -7.82 -8.44 -2.15
CA ASN A 57 -7.17 -9.46 -1.32
C ASN A 57 -6.32 -8.85 -0.18
N VAL A 58 -5.76 -7.65 -0.35
CA VAL A 58 -4.93 -7.01 0.68
C VAL A 58 -5.75 -6.24 1.72
N ARG A 59 -6.94 -5.77 1.38
CA ARG A 59 -7.78 -4.96 2.29
C ARG A 59 -8.40 -5.71 3.46
N THR A 60 -8.35 -7.03 3.50
CA THR A 60 -9.05 -7.83 4.54
C THR A 60 -8.10 -8.34 5.62
N ALA A 61 -6.83 -8.06 5.54
CA ALA A 61 -5.86 -8.56 6.51
C ALA A 61 -5.67 -7.55 7.64
N LEU A 62 -6.51 -7.64 8.65
CA LEU A 62 -6.24 -7.04 9.96
C LEU A 62 -4.88 -7.55 10.49
N PRO A 63 -4.14 -6.76 11.28
CA PRO A 63 -2.97 -7.28 11.95
C PRO A 63 -3.40 -8.40 12.91
N GLU A 64 -2.80 -9.56 12.76
CA GLU A 64 -3.00 -10.71 13.63
C GLU A 64 -1.71 -10.98 14.39
N VAL A 65 -1.64 -10.48 15.63
CA VAL A 65 -0.41 -10.56 16.42
C VAL A 65 -0.52 -11.65 17.48
N THR A 66 0.41 -12.60 17.44
CA THR A 66 0.64 -13.58 18.48
C THR A 66 1.89 -13.21 19.29
N VAL A 67 1.82 -13.42 20.61
CA VAL A 67 2.94 -13.14 21.53
C VAL A 67 3.34 -14.44 22.25
N GLU A 68 4.61 -14.79 22.16
CA GLU A 68 5.16 -16.01 22.76
C GLU A 68 6.35 -15.70 23.67
N ARG A 69 6.46 -16.41 24.79
CA ARG A 69 7.65 -16.39 25.65
C ARG A 69 8.81 -17.11 24.94
N VAL A 70 9.97 -16.46 24.89
CA VAL A 70 11.20 -17.02 24.31
C VAL A 70 12.13 -17.54 25.42
N SER A 71 12.39 -16.72 26.44
CA SER A 71 13.29 -17.06 27.54
C SER A 71 13.02 -16.18 28.76
N THR A 72 13.45 -16.68 29.91
CA THR A 72 13.47 -15.94 31.18
C THR A 72 14.90 -15.88 31.68
N HIS A 73 15.34 -14.73 32.13
CA HIS A 73 16.68 -14.51 32.70
C HIS A 73 16.58 -13.79 34.05
N ALA A 74 17.21 -14.35 35.07
CA ALA A 74 17.39 -13.64 36.33
C ALA A 74 18.36 -12.47 36.15
N VAL A 75 18.00 -11.30 36.67
CA VAL A 75 18.80 -10.08 36.66
C VAL A 75 18.84 -9.48 38.06
N HIS A 76 19.65 -8.43 38.26
CA HIS A 76 19.67 -7.78 39.57
C HIS A 76 18.31 -7.20 39.91
N GLY A 77 17.71 -7.69 40.99
CA GLY A 77 16.41 -7.22 41.50
C GLY A 77 15.17 -7.84 40.84
N GLY A 78 15.31 -8.86 39.98
CA GLY A 78 14.16 -9.52 39.38
C GLY A 78 14.49 -10.41 38.18
N TYR A 79 13.56 -10.46 37.25
CA TYR A 79 13.60 -11.33 36.08
C TYR A 79 13.22 -10.56 34.83
N VAL A 80 13.89 -10.84 33.72
CA VAL A 80 13.51 -10.34 32.39
C VAL A 80 12.98 -11.51 31.57
N VAL A 81 11.71 -11.42 31.21
CA VAL A 81 11.06 -12.33 30.28
C VAL A 81 11.19 -11.77 28.86
N ARG A 82 11.95 -12.45 28.01
CA ARG A 82 12.00 -12.14 26.58
C ARG A 82 10.82 -12.74 25.88
N PHE A 83 10.13 -11.96 25.09
CA PHE A 83 9.02 -12.40 24.25
C PHE A 83 9.28 -12.10 22.77
N ARG A 84 8.52 -12.79 21.94
CA ARG A 84 8.45 -12.59 20.49
C ARG A 84 7.02 -12.25 20.15
N ALA A 85 6.80 -11.11 19.49
CA ALA A 85 5.54 -10.75 18.86
C ALA A 85 5.65 -11.03 17.37
N ARG A 86 4.75 -11.84 16.82
CA ARG A 86 4.71 -12.19 15.41
C ARG A 86 3.39 -11.74 14.82
N ASN A 87 3.48 -10.97 13.75
CA ASN A 87 2.33 -10.51 12.98
C ASN A 87 2.11 -11.45 11.79
N HIS A 88 1.01 -12.19 11.79
CA HIS A 88 0.57 -13.06 10.71
C HIS A 88 -0.36 -12.35 9.73
N GLY A 89 -0.85 -11.16 10.10
CA GLY A 89 -1.74 -10.36 9.30
C GLY A 89 -1.03 -9.60 8.17
N GLY A 90 -1.81 -9.14 7.20
CA GLY A 90 -1.33 -8.38 6.04
C GLY A 90 -1.14 -6.89 6.32
N ALA A 91 -1.62 -6.35 7.45
CA ALA A 91 -1.42 -4.97 7.87
C ALA A 91 -0.33 -4.84 8.94
N THR A 92 0.31 -3.68 9.02
CA THR A 92 1.29 -3.35 10.07
C THR A 92 0.57 -3.03 11.38
N ALA A 93 1.01 -3.63 12.50
CA ALA A 93 0.57 -3.21 13.83
C ALA A 93 1.50 -2.10 14.33
N ALA A 94 0.97 -0.89 14.54
CA ALA A 94 1.69 0.22 15.13
C ALA A 94 1.37 0.33 16.62
N SER A 95 2.36 0.77 17.42
CA SER A 95 2.23 0.96 18.87
C SER A 95 1.64 -0.24 19.60
N LEU A 96 2.12 -1.45 19.25
CA LEU A 96 1.65 -2.69 19.87
C LEU A 96 2.01 -2.71 21.35
N GLN A 97 1.00 -2.70 22.21
CA GLN A 97 1.16 -2.87 23.66
C GLN A 97 1.07 -4.35 24.01
N VAL A 98 2.12 -4.88 24.63
CA VAL A 98 2.18 -6.24 25.15
C VAL A 98 2.17 -6.17 26.66
N GLU A 99 1.23 -6.86 27.27
CA GLU A 99 1.12 -6.98 28.73
C GLU A 99 1.40 -8.42 29.16
N GLY A 100 2.23 -8.57 30.17
CA GLY A 100 2.49 -9.82 30.83
C GLY A 100 1.93 -9.81 32.24
N GLU A 101 1.09 -10.80 32.58
CA GLU A 101 0.54 -11.01 33.90
C GLU A 101 1.14 -12.27 34.53
N LEU A 102 1.69 -12.15 35.72
CA LEU A 102 2.01 -13.30 36.56
C LEU A 102 0.81 -13.61 37.44
N ARG A 103 0.33 -14.85 37.41
CA ARG A 103 -0.87 -15.29 38.13
C ARG A 103 -0.55 -16.43 39.06
N GLN A 104 -1.28 -16.43 40.19
CA GLN A 104 -1.33 -17.55 41.12
C GLN A 104 -2.79 -17.93 41.33
N GLY A 105 -3.22 -19.00 40.69
CA GLY A 105 -4.64 -19.32 40.59
C GLY A 105 -5.45 -18.21 39.91
N SER A 106 -6.47 -17.69 40.59
CA SER A 106 -7.31 -16.60 40.06
C SER A 106 -6.73 -15.20 40.27
N SER A 107 -5.70 -15.05 41.10
CA SER A 107 -5.17 -13.74 41.51
C SER A 107 -3.99 -13.33 40.60
N VAL A 108 -3.96 -12.05 40.21
CA VAL A 108 -2.80 -11.45 39.52
C VAL A 108 -1.81 -11.02 40.59
N VAL A 109 -0.59 -11.53 40.50
CA VAL A 109 0.52 -11.22 41.43
C VAL A 109 1.27 -10.00 40.99
N GLU A 110 1.58 -9.93 39.69
CA GLU A 110 2.34 -8.84 39.13
C GLU A 110 1.98 -8.65 37.65
N THR A 111 2.03 -7.41 37.18
CA THR A 111 1.80 -7.04 35.78
C THR A 111 2.97 -6.21 35.25
N SER A 112 3.41 -6.48 34.04
CA SER A 112 4.46 -5.72 33.37
C SER A 112 4.05 -5.46 31.91
N GLY A 113 4.39 -4.28 31.38
CA GLY A 113 4.04 -3.87 30.03
C GLY A 113 5.25 -3.42 29.21
N ALA A 114 5.17 -3.64 27.90
CA ALA A 114 6.11 -3.12 26.92
C ALA A 114 5.38 -2.69 25.65
N THR A 115 5.88 -1.64 25.02
CA THR A 115 5.35 -1.16 23.74
C THR A 115 6.36 -1.43 22.62
N LEU A 116 5.90 -1.99 21.52
CA LEU A 116 6.65 -2.13 20.28
C LEU A 116 6.11 -1.12 19.26
N ASP A 117 6.97 -0.26 18.73
CA ASP A 117 6.55 0.82 17.85
C ASP A 117 5.90 0.31 16.58
N TYR A 118 6.53 -0.68 15.92
CA TYR A 118 6.03 -1.26 14.68
C TYR A 118 6.31 -2.75 14.61
N VAL A 119 5.28 -3.52 14.23
CA VAL A 119 5.41 -4.92 13.81
C VAL A 119 4.84 -5.02 12.39
N PRO A 120 5.69 -4.94 11.35
CA PRO A 120 5.25 -5.03 9.96
C PRO A 120 4.48 -6.31 9.67
N SER A 121 3.71 -6.31 8.57
CA SER A 121 3.02 -7.51 8.09
C SER A 121 4.01 -8.67 7.88
N PHE A 122 3.59 -9.86 8.24
CA PHE A 122 4.36 -11.12 8.10
C PHE A 122 5.76 -11.07 8.73
N SER A 123 5.95 -10.28 9.80
CA SER A 123 7.24 -10.13 10.47
C SER A 123 7.16 -10.43 11.96
N GLU A 124 8.33 -10.47 12.60
CA GLU A 124 8.44 -10.62 14.04
C GLU A 124 9.29 -9.53 14.68
N ARG A 125 8.95 -9.21 15.93
CA ARG A 125 9.72 -8.32 16.81
C ARG A 125 9.92 -8.99 18.16
N ARG A 126 11.00 -8.64 18.82
CA ARG A 126 11.33 -9.13 20.16
C ARG A 126 11.26 -7.98 21.15
N GLY A 127 10.75 -8.29 22.33
CA GLY A 127 10.70 -7.38 23.45
C GLY A 127 11.06 -8.06 24.75
N GLY A 128 11.04 -7.30 25.83
CA GLY A 128 11.28 -7.80 27.19
C GLY A 128 10.32 -7.19 28.18
N LEU A 129 9.89 -8.01 29.14
CA LEU A 129 9.09 -7.60 30.28
C LEU A 129 9.91 -7.84 31.56
N PHE A 130 9.88 -6.89 32.47
CA PHE A 130 10.57 -7.02 33.74
C PHE A 130 9.56 -7.38 34.85
N PHE A 131 9.89 -8.39 35.67
CA PHE A 131 9.14 -8.83 36.83
C PHE A 131 10.06 -8.93 38.04
N ARG A 132 9.53 -8.62 39.22
CA ARG A 132 10.21 -8.83 40.49
C ARG A 132 10.02 -10.27 40.99
N ALA A 133 8.80 -10.78 40.82
CA ALA A 133 8.47 -12.15 41.15
C ALA A 133 9.04 -13.12 40.10
N ASP A 134 9.35 -14.35 40.52
CA ASP A 134 9.87 -15.40 39.65
C ASP A 134 8.80 -15.89 38.67
N PRO A 135 8.95 -15.64 37.35
CA PRO A 135 7.95 -16.07 36.37
C PRO A 135 7.83 -17.58 36.22
N ASP A 136 8.81 -18.36 36.63
CA ASP A 136 8.78 -19.82 36.53
C ASP A 136 8.01 -20.47 37.70
N ARG A 137 7.70 -19.67 38.73
CA ARG A 137 6.86 -20.11 39.88
C ARG A 137 5.39 -19.68 39.75
N HIS A 138 5.07 -18.94 38.70
CA HIS A 138 3.74 -18.39 38.45
C HIS A 138 3.29 -18.72 37.04
N GLU A 139 2.01 -18.69 36.78
CA GLU A 139 1.45 -18.76 35.45
C GLU A 139 1.67 -17.41 34.74
N LEU A 140 2.52 -17.42 33.72
CA LEU A 140 2.77 -16.23 32.89
C LEU A 140 1.80 -16.20 31.73
N ARG A 141 0.98 -15.16 31.67
CA ARG A 141 0.08 -14.86 30.56
C ARG A 141 0.58 -13.64 29.81
N LEU A 142 0.86 -13.78 28.50
CA LEU A 142 1.23 -12.69 27.62
C LEU A 142 0.03 -12.34 26.73
N VAL A 143 -0.37 -11.08 26.72
CA VAL A 143 -1.56 -10.63 26.00
C VAL A 143 -1.21 -9.37 25.19
N PRO A 144 -1.46 -9.36 23.87
CA PRO A 144 -1.50 -8.11 23.13
C PRO A 144 -2.75 -7.34 23.53
N LYS A 145 -2.61 -6.11 24.05
CA LYS A 145 -3.74 -5.31 24.56
C LYS A 145 -4.34 -4.41 23.50
N SER A 146 -3.51 -3.71 22.78
CA SER A 146 -3.95 -2.77 21.75
C SER A 146 -2.87 -2.57 20.71
N TYR A 147 -3.27 -2.25 19.52
CA TYR A 147 -2.44 -1.72 18.44
C TYR A 147 -3.23 -0.64 17.71
N THR A 148 -2.51 0.29 17.09
CA THR A 148 -3.10 1.30 16.23
C THR A 148 -2.85 0.89 14.78
N ASP A 149 -3.84 1.08 13.93
CA ASP A 149 -3.67 0.99 12.48
C ASP A 149 -3.00 2.30 12.02
N PRO A 150 -1.86 2.26 11.31
CA PRO A 150 -1.12 3.45 10.91
C PRO A 150 -1.81 4.31 9.85
#